data_57b55bf7186f1ab29be608a166fb7495
#
_entry.id   57b55bf7186f1ab29be608a166fb7495
#
_cell.length_a   1.000
_cell.length_b   1.000
_cell.length_c   1.000
_cell.angle_alpha   90.00
_cell.angle_beta   90.00
_cell.angle_gamma   90.00
#
_symmetry.space_group_name_H-M   'P 1'
#
loop_
_entity.id
_entity.type
_entity.pdbx_description
1 polymer ?
#
loop_
_entity_poly.entity_id
_entity_poly.type
_entity_poly.pdbx_seq_one_letter_code
_entity_poly.pdbx_strand_id
1 'polypeptide(L)'
;MSDAAIAEKDLGNAAYKSKDFATAHIHYDKAIELDPTNITFYNNKAATYFEEKNYTECVTFCEKAIDVGRETRADYKLIAKAMSRAGNAFQKQGDLSTALKWFQRSLSEHRDPELVKKVKELEKNIKEAERLAYINPELATEEKNKGNDAFKAGDYPTAMRHYNEAVKRHPDNAVLYSNRAACLMKLMEFQRALEDCDTAIKKDPKFIKAYIRKGACFAAMKEWGKSQSAYEAALAVDPSNQEAMAGLQNSIRNNDEDPEKAKERSLADPEVQEILRDPGMRMILEQMSQDPGAAREHLKNPDIYQKLMKLRDAGVISMR
;
A
#
# COMPACT_ATOMS: atom_id res chain seq x y z
N MET A 1 34.45 9.41 38.14
CA MET A 1 35.13 9.54 36.83
C MET A 1 36.55 10.07 37.10
N SER A 2 37.59 9.41 36.58
CA SER A 2 38.96 9.89 36.65
C SER A 2 39.13 11.06 35.68
N ASP A 3 39.63 12.19 36.14
CA ASP A 3 39.91 13.37 35.30
C ASP A 3 40.86 13.00 34.14
N ALA A 4 41.75 12.03 34.37
CA ALA A 4 42.63 11.51 33.35
C ALA A 4 41.90 10.78 32.21
N ALA A 5 40.86 10.00 32.52
CA ALA A 5 40.04 9.30 31.51
C ALA A 5 39.25 10.32 30.67
N ILE A 6 38.77 11.41 31.28
CA ILE A 6 38.07 12.48 30.57
C ILE A 6 39.04 13.22 29.63
N ALA A 7 40.27 13.52 30.09
CA ALA A 7 41.26 14.15 29.26
C ALA A 7 41.62 13.30 28.02
N GLU A 8 41.82 12.01 28.20
CA GLU A 8 42.06 11.08 27.09
C GLU A 8 40.86 11.02 26.10
N LYS A 9 39.63 10.96 26.60
CA LYS A 9 38.45 11.06 25.76
C LYS A 9 38.41 12.35 24.93
N ASP A 10 38.79 13.49 25.54
CA ASP A 10 38.74 14.77 24.84
C ASP A 10 39.86 14.89 23.78
N LEU A 11 41.04 14.30 24.02
CA LEU A 11 42.08 14.14 23.00
C LEU A 11 41.57 13.23 21.84
N GLY A 12 40.91 12.12 22.17
CA GLY A 12 40.29 11.25 21.18
C GLY A 12 39.21 11.97 20.35
N ASN A 13 38.38 12.80 21.00
CA ASN A 13 37.40 13.63 20.30
C ASN A 13 38.04 14.66 19.36
N ALA A 14 39.17 15.26 19.75
CA ALA A 14 39.92 16.17 18.88
C ALA A 14 40.48 15.47 17.65
N ALA A 15 41.13 14.31 17.84
CA ALA A 15 41.61 13.45 16.74
C ALA A 15 40.51 13.00 15.83
N TYR A 16 39.34 12.57 16.37
CA TYR A 16 38.17 12.21 15.60
C TYR A 16 37.68 13.37 14.71
N LYS A 17 37.60 14.59 15.25
CA LYS A 17 37.17 15.79 14.49
C LYS A 17 38.13 16.12 13.34
N SER A 18 39.44 15.91 13.53
CA SER A 18 40.45 16.06 12.47
C SER A 18 40.53 14.87 11.53
N LYS A 19 39.69 13.84 11.73
CA LYS A 19 39.67 12.56 10.96
C LYS A 19 40.96 11.74 11.12
N ASP A 20 41.74 11.99 12.15
CA ASP A 20 42.85 11.13 12.56
C ASP A 20 42.32 9.99 13.43
N PHE A 21 41.73 9.00 12.75
CA PHE A 21 41.05 7.89 13.43
C PHE A 21 42.04 7.01 14.20
N ALA A 22 43.24 6.83 13.68
CA ALA A 22 44.26 6.03 14.36
C ALA A 22 44.61 6.60 15.74
N THR A 23 44.87 7.91 15.80
CA THR A 23 45.13 8.63 17.07
C THR A 23 43.87 8.63 17.97
N ALA A 24 42.69 8.77 17.38
CA ALA A 24 41.42 8.71 18.13
C ALA A 24 41.26 7.37 18.85
N HIS A 25 41.53 6.25 18.17
CA HIS A 25 41.46 4.90 18.77
C HIS A 25 42.43 4.77 19.96
N ILE A 26 43.66 5.23 19.83
CA ILE A 26 44.67 5.16 20.91
C ILE A 26 44.15 5.90 22.16
N HIS A 27 43.61 7.11 22.01
CA HIS A 27 43.10 7.88 23.12
C HIS A 27 41.84 7.29 23.74
N TYR A 28 40.92 6.77 22.91
CA TYR A 28 39.70 6.08 23.44
C TYR A 28 40.06 4.78 24.14
N ASP A 29 41.08 4.02 23.70
CA ASP A 29 41.54 2.83 24.40
C ASP A 29 42.12 3.18 25.77
N LYS A 30 42.96 4.21 25.87
CA LYS A 30 43.46 4.70 27.17
C LYS A 30 42.33 5.18 28.08
N ALA A 31 41.30 5.88 27.52
CA ALA A 31 40.16 6.29 28.32
C ALA A 31 39.40 5.09 28.88
N ILE A 32 39.23 4.02 28.09
CA ILE A 32 38.57 2.75 28.48
C ILE A 32 39.45 2.03 29.55
N GLU A 33 40.76 1.98 29.38
CA GLU A 33 41.66 1.38 30.39
C GLU A 33 41.60 2.12 31.74
N LEU A 34 41.48 3.44 31.71
CA LEU A 34 41.41 4.28 32.94
C LEU A 34 40.03 4.21 33.63
N ASP A 35 38.93 4.06 32.86
CA ASP A 35 37.58 3.92 33.38
C ASP A 35 36.74 3.03 32.43
N PRO A 36 36.79 1.71 32.62
CA PRO A 36 36.08 0.76 31.77
C PRO A 36 34.56 0.78 31.97
N THR A 37 34.04 1.53 32.94
CA THR A 37 32.62 1.61 33.27
C THR A 37 31.85 2.69 32.52
N ASN A 38 32.57 3.53 31.75
CA ASN A 38 31.96 4.65 31.07
C ASN A 38 31.53 4.32 29.62
N ILE A 39 30.25 4.12 29.42
CA ILE A 39 29.64 3.84 28.11
C ILE A 39 30.04 4.84 27.02
N THR A 40 30.33 6.10 27.37
CA THR A 40 30.63 7.16 26.40
C THR A 40 31.88 6.85 25.60
N PHE A 41 32.90 6.23 26.20
CA PHE A 41 34.16 5.91 25.55
C PHE A 41 33.96 4.85 24.48
N TYR A 42 33.21 3.79 24.80
CA TYR A 42 32.84 2.76 23.84
C TYR A 42 31.99 3.33 22.71
N ASN A 43 31.02 4.19 23.02
CA ASN A 43 30.21 4.88 22.03
C ASN A 43 31.04 5.74 21.08
N ASN A 44 32.05 6.43 21.57
CA ASN A 44 32.93 7.27 20.74
C ASN A 44 33.83 6.40 19.85
N LYS A 45 34.42 5.34 20.42
CA LYS A 45 35.18 4.38 19.63
C LYS A 45 34.36 3.71 18.54
N ALA A 46 33.11 3.28 18.82
CA ALA A 46 32.20 2.77 17.83
C ALA A 46 31.89 3.81 16.74
N ALA A 47 31.80 5.11 17.09
CA ALA A 47 31.62 6.18 16.11
C ALA A 47 32.82 6.30 15.17
N THR A 48 34.04 6.15 15.68
CA THR A 48 35.26 6.19 14.87
C THR A 48 35.29 5.05 13.86
N TYR A 49 35.01 3.83 14.28
CA TYR A 49 34.91 2.69 13.37
C TYR A 49 33.81 2.88 12.31
N PHE A 50 32.70 3.52 12.66
CA PHE A 50 31.64 3.81 11.71
C PHE A 50 32.13 4.75 10.58
N GLU A 51 32.86 5.82 10.94
CA GLU A 51 33.41 6.76 9.96
C GLU A 51 34.50 6.13 9.08
N GLU A 52 35.26 5.19 9.62
CA GLU A 52 36.23 4.38 8.88
C GLU A 52 35.57 3.36 7.98
N LYS A 53 34.24 3.23 8.05
CA LYS A 53 33.46 2.20 7.35
C LYS A 53 33.77 0.76 7.81
N ASN A 54 34.43 0.61 8.94
CA ASN A 54 34.62 -0.68 9.59
C ASN A 54 33.40 -1.03 10.44
N TYR A 55 32.33 -1.42 9.73
CA TYR A 55 31.03 -1.63 10.36
C TYR A 55 31.02 -2.82 11.32
N THR A 56 31.85 -3.82 11.10
CA THR A 56 31.98 -4.99 11.98
C THR A 56 32.48 -4.59 13.37
N GLU A 57 33.60 -3.87 13.42
CA GLU A 57 34.13 -3.37 14.69
C GLU A 57 33.21 -2.32 15.32
N CYS A 58 32.56 -1.49 14.49
CA CYS A 58 31.55 -0.56 14.99
C CYS A 58 30.45 -1.28 15.78
N VAL A 59 29.89 -2.38 15.24
CA VAL A 59 28.85 -3.18 15.91
C VAL A 59 29.42 -3.81 17.20
N THR A 60 30.60 -4.39 17.16
CA THR A 60 31.27 -4.98 18.33
C THR A 60 31.39 -3.98 19.48
N PHE A 61 31.83 -2.73 19.17
CA PHE A 61 31.95 -1.71 20.20
C PHE A 61 30.59 -1.12 20.62
N CYS A 62 29.58 -1.12 19.76
CA CYS A 62 28.20 -0.80 20.16
C CYS A 62 27.65 -1.82 21.17
N GLU A 63 27.90 -3.13 20.96
CA GLU A 63 27.48 -4.19 21.86
C GLU A 63 28.19 -4.04 23.22
N LYS A 64 29.51 -3.84 23.24
CA LYS A 64 30.24 -3.53 24.48
C LYS A 64 29.68 -2.30 25.20
N ALA A 65 29.35 -1.22 24.45
CA ALA A 65 28.75 -0.04 25.03
C ALA A 65 27.41 -0.33 25.69
N ILE A 66 26.58 -1.18 25.06
CA ILE A 66 25.28 -1.58 25.61
C ILE A 66 25.45 -2.41 26.89
N ASP A 67 26.38 -3.37 26.90
CA ASP A 67 26.64 -4.22 28.05
C ASP A 67 27.13 -3.38 29.24
N VAL A 68 28.16 -2.55 29.05
CA VAL A 68 28.64 -1.62 30.04
C VAL A 68 27.54 -0.67 30.52
N GLY A 69 26.74 -0.15 29.59
CA GLY A 69 25.63 0.75 29.93
C GLY A 69 24.56 0.11 30.79
N ARG A 70 24.28 -1.17 30.58
CA ARG A 70 23.31 -1.95 31.38
C ARG A 70 23.85 -2.29 32.76
N GLU A 71 25.11 -2.72 32.84
CA GLU A 71 25.79 -3.06 34.10
C GLU A 71 25.90 -1.82 35.01
N THR A 72 26.23 -0.67 34.44
CA THR A 72 26.42 0.55 35.19
C THR A 72 25.17 1.40 35.36
N ARG A 73 24.02 0.94 34.82
CA ARG A 73 22.76 1.69 34.80
C ARG A 73 22.90 3.09 34.18
N ALA A 74 23.62 3.17 33.07
CA ALA A 74 23.84 4.42 32.35
C ALA A 74 22.50 4.99 31.78
N ASP A 75 22.53 6.26 31.41
CA ASP A 75 21.37 6.91 30.76
C ASP A 75 20.91 6.11 29.53
N TYR A 76 19.63 5.76 29.52
CA TYR A 76 18.99 5.02 28.42
C TYR A 76 19.23 5.66 27.04
N LYS A 77 19.41 6.97 26.97
CA LYS A 77 19.78 7.68 25.73
C LYS A 77 21.13 7.24 25.19
N LEU A 78 22.09 6.96 26.06
CA LEU A 78 23.44 6.52 25.65
C LEU A 78 23.38 5.07 25.14
N ILE A 79 22.58 4.22 25.78
CA ILE A 79 22.34 2.84 25.34
C ILE A 79 21.61 2.85 23.99
N ALA A 80 20.55 3.64 23.86
CA ALA A 80 19.82 3.79 22.61
C ALA A 80 20.71 4.34 21.48
N LYS A 81 21.64 5.25 21.78
CA LYS A 81 22.61 5.79 20.81
C LYS A 81 23.54 4.69 20.27
N ALA A 82 24.02 3.78 21.13
CA ALA A 82 24.82 2.63 20.71
C ALA A 82 24.01 1.70 19.79
N MET A 83 22.77 1.37 20.20
CA MET A 83 21.86 0.53 19.40
C MET A 83 21.55 1.16 18.04
N SER A 84 21.25 2.46 18.01
CA SER A 84 20.99 3.17 16.75
C SER A 84 22.21 3.19 15.83
N ARG A 85 23.43 3.31 16.39
CA ARG A 85 24.68 3.24 15.60
C ARG A 85 24.89 1.85 15.01
N ALA A 86 24.66 0.77 15.79
CA ALA A 86 24.71 -0.58 15.27
C ALA A 86 23.69 -0.79 14.12
N GLY A 87 22.47 -0.27 14.28
CA GLY A 87 21.47 -0.27 13.20
C GLY A 87 21.94 0.47 11.95
N ASN A 88 22.61 1.64 12.12
CA ASN A 88 23.19 2.38 10.99
C ASN A 88 24.31 1.58 10.31
N ALA A 89 25.13 0.86 11.06
CA ALA A 89 26.21 0.03 10.52
C ALA A 89 25.63 -1.10 9.65
N PHE A 90 24.64 -1.84 10.13
CA PHE A 90 23.95 -2.87 9.34
C PHE A 90 23.24 -2.28 8.12
N GLN A 91 22.64 -1.10 8.24
CA GLN A 91 22.04 -0.42 7.08
C GLN A 91 23.07 -0.09 6.00
N LYS A 92 24.28 0.34 6.39
CA LYS A 92 25.40 0.60 5.46
C LYS A 92 25.95 -0.67 4.82
N GLN A 93 25.85 -1.82 5.50
CA GLN A 93 26.20 -3.13 4.96
C GLN A 93 25.09 -3.72 4.04
N GLY A 94 23.92 -3.09 3.99
CA GLY A 94 22.78 -3.57 3.19
C GLY A 94 21.86 -4.56 3.92
N ASP A 95 22.17 -4.94 5.16
CA ASP A 95 21.30 -5.78 5.98
C ASP A 95 20.21 -4.94 6.66
N LEU A 96 19.19 -4.64 5.86
CA LEU A 96 18.08 -3.80 6.30
C LEU A 96 17.23 -4.47 7.39
N SER A 97 17.14 -5.80 7.37
CA SER A 97 16.34 -6.57 8.33
C SER A 97 16.97 -6.51 9.73
N THR A 98 18.30 -6.69 9.82
CA THR A 98 19.02 -6.56 11.09
C THR A 98 19.07 -5.11 11.55
N ALA A 99 19.26 -4.17 10.63
CA ALA A 99 19.22 -2.74 10.94
C ALA A 99 17.88 -2.35 11.58
N LEU A 100 16.76 -2.84 11.04
CA LEU A 100 15.42 -2.59 11.56
C LEU A 100 15.28 -3.09 13.01
N LYS A 101 15.74 -4.31 13.30
CA LYS A 101 15.71 -4.88 14.66
C LYS A 101 16.50 -4.01 15.65
N TRP A 102 17.67 -3.53 15.25
CA TRP A 102 18.50 -2.65 16.10
C TRP A 102 17.84 -1.29 16.34
N PHE A 103 17.21 -0.70 15.33
CA PHE A 103 16.48 0.56 15.50
C PHE A 103 15.25 0.39 16.41
N GLN A 104 14.50 -0.70 16.27
CA GLN A 104 13.37 -0.99 17.14
C GLN A 104 13.82 -1.19 18.60
N ARG A 105 14.93 -1.89 18.84
CA ARG A 105 15.55 -2.00 20.18
C ARG A 105 15.98 -0.65 20.71
N SER A 106 16.58 0.23 19.88
CA SER A 106 16.91 1.59 20.28
C SER A 106 15.68 2.39 20.73
N LEU A 107 14.58 2.28 20.00
CA LEU A 107 13.32 2.96 20.33
C LEU A 107 12.65 2.42 21.60
N SER A 108 12.89 1.14 21.97
CA SER A 108 12.42 0.59 23.23
C SER A 108 13.18 1.13 24.45
N GLU A 109 14.44 1.49 24.29
CA GLU A 109 15.24 2.12 25.36
C GLU A 109 14.95 3.64 25.46
N HIS A 110 14.89 4.32 24.31
CA HIS A 110 14.59 5.75 24.25
C HIS A 110 13.86 6.12 22.96
N ARG A 111 12.70 6.77 23.13
CA ARG A 111 11.86 7.19 22.00
C ARG A 111 12.44 8.45 21.33
N ASP A 112 13.05 8.27 20.16
CA ASP A 112 13.55 9.34 19.31
C ASP A 112 12.57 9.53 18.12
N PRO A 113 11.95 10.73 17.96
CA PRO A 113 10.99 10.99 16.87
C PRO A 113 11.59 10.83 15.46
N GLU A 114 12.85 11.19 15.25
CA GLU A 114 13.50 11.06 13.95
C GLU A 114 13.79 9.57 13.64
N LEU A 115 14.20 8.81 14.65
CA LEU A 115 14.37 7.37 14.49
C LEU A 115 13.04 6.66 14.23
N VAL A 116 11.92 7.11 14.82
CA VAL A 116 10.57 6.58 14.52
C VAL A 116 10.22 6.77 13.04
N LYS A 117 10.49 7.96 12.47
CA LYS A 117 10.27 8.22 11.04
C LYS A 117 11.12 7.31 10.17
N LYS A 118 12.40 7.20 10.52
CA LYS A 118 13.38 6.34 9.82
C LYS A 118 12.94 4.86 9.82
N VAL A 119 12.47 4.34 10.95
CA VAL A 119 11.98 2.96 11.09
C VAL A 119 10.78 2.73 10.17
N LYS A 120 9.79 3.62 10.18
CA LYS A 120 8.61 3.51 9.30
C LYS A 120 8.99 3.49 7.81
N GLU A 121 9.92 4.32 7.41
CA GLU A 121 10.41 4.35 6.03
C GLU A 121 11.16 3.06 5.67
N LEU A 122 12.02 2.59 6.59
CA LEU A 122 12.77 1.35 6.39
C LEU A 122 11.84 0.14 6.29
N GLU A 123 10.82 0.04 7.16
CA GLU A 123 9.80 -1.01 7.11
C GLU A 123 9.05 -1.00 5.77
N LYS A 124 8.69 0.19 5.29
CA LYS A 124 8.06 0.34 3.98
C LYS A 124 8.97 -0.14 2.85
N ASN A 125 10.25 0.24 2.90
CA ASN A 125 11.22 -0.14 1.87
C ASN A 125 11.50 -1.65 1.87
N ILE A 126 11.62 -2.27 3.03
CA ILE A 126 11.79 -3.73 3.16
C ILE A 126 10.57 -4.44 2.56
N LYS A 127 9.36 -4.04 2.97
CA LYS A 127 8.12 -4.64 2.47
C LYS A 127 7.97 -4.48 0.94
N GLU A 128 8.35 -3.34 0.41
CA GLU A 128 8.32 -3.11 -1.04
C GLU A 128 9.37 -3.94 -1.77
N ALA A 129 10.59 -4.07 -1.22
CA ALA A 129 11.62 -4.93 -1.79
C ALA A 129 11.20 -6.41 -1.77
N GLU A 130 10.59 -6.89 -0.69
CA GLU A 130 10.02 -8.23 -0.59
C GLU A 130 8.90 -8.44 -1.62
N ARG A 131 8.02 -7.46 -1.77
CA ARG A 131 6.96 -7.48 -2.77
C ARG A 131 7.52 -7.58 -4.19
N LEU A 132 8.52 -6.77 -4.51
CA LEU A 132 9.16 -6.78 -5.83
C LEU A 132 9.92 -8.09 -6.09
N ALA A 133 10.60 -8.63 -5.10
CA ALA A 133 11.29 -9.92 -5.20
C ALA A 133 10.32 -11.10 -5.39
N TYR A 134 9.07 -10.94 -4.94
CA TYR A 134 8.04 -11.96 -5.11
C TYR A 134 7.43 -11.97 -6.52
N ILE A 135 7.59 -10.89 -7.29
CA ILE A 135 7.04 -10.77 -8.65
C ILE A 135 7.74 -11.78 -9.57
N ASN A 136 6.95 -12.65 -10.19
CA ASN A 136 7.38 -13.63 -11.17
C ASN A 136 6.24 -13.91 -12.16
N PRO A 137 6.24 -13.29 -13.36
CA PRO A 137 5.17 -13.46 -14.35
C PRO A 137 5.00 -14.89 -14.88
N GLU A 138 6.08 -15.68 -14.90
CA GLU A 138 6.03 -17.08 -15.35
C GLU A 138 5.25 -17.92 -14.36
N LEU A 139 5.63 -17.90 -13.09
CA LEU A 139 4.89 -18.56 -12.02
C LEU A 139 3.46 -18.04 -11.89
N ALA A 140 3.22 -16.74 -12.13
CA ALA A 140 1.85 -16.20 -12.18
C ALA A 140 1.02 -16.85 -13.27
N THR A 141 1.62 -17.13 -14.42
CA THR A 141 0.95 -17.81 -15.54
C THR A 141 0.64 -19.26 -15.20
N GLU A 142 1.54 -19.99 -14.55
CA GLU A 142 1.30 -21.34 -14.07
C GLU A 142 0.14 -21.36 -13.07
N GLU A 143 0.17 -20.49 -12.07
CA GLU A 143 -0.89 -20.39 -11.08
C GLU A 143 -2.24 -19.97 -11.70
N LYS A 144 -2.26 -19.05 -12.66
CA LYS A 144 -3.45 -18.71 -13.44
C LYS A 144 -4.03 -19.96 -14.13
N ASN A 145 -3.19 -20.79 -14.73
CA ASN A 145 -3.66 -22.00 -15.45
C ASN A 145 -4.24 -23.02 -14.47
N LYS A 146 -3.57 -23.30 -13.35
CA LYS A 146 -4.13 -24.15 -12.27
C LYS A 146 -5.47 -23.60 -11.76
N GLY A 147 -5.57 -22.28 -11.58
CA GLY A 147 -6.81 -21.61 -11.21
C GLY A 147 -7.93 -21.80 -12.26
N ASN A 148 -7.59 -21.68 -13.54
CA ASN A 148 -8.54 -21.92 -14.63
C ASN A 148 -9.05 -23.38 -14.65
N ASP A 149 -8.17 -24.34 -14.39
CA ASP A 149 -8.55 -25.76 -14.37
C ASP A 149 -9.46 -26.07 -13.17
N ALA A 150 -9.13 -25.57 -11.98
CA ALA A 150 -10.00 -25.68 -10.81
C ALA A 150 -11.36 -24.97 -11.03
N PHE A 151 -11.36 -23.80 -11.66
CA PHE A 151 -12.57 -23.05 -12.00
C PHE A 151 -13.47 -23.86 -12.95
N LYS A 152 -12.92 -24.47 -13.99
CA LYS A 152 -13.66 -25.36 -14.92
C LYS A 152 -14.21 -26.59 -14.23
N ALA A 153 -13.50 -27.13 -13.24
CA ALA A 153 -13.94 -28.25 -12.43
C ALA A 153 -15.02 -27.86 -11.39
N GLY A 154 -15.33 -26.56 -11.24
CA GLY A 154 -16.28 -26.07 -10.25
C GLY A 154 -15.70 -25.92 -8.84
N ASP A 155 -14.42 -26.22 -8.64
CA ASP A 155 -13.73 -26.02 -7.35
C ASP A 155 -13.28 -24.55 -7.22
N TYR A 156 -14.23 -23.69 -6.91
CA TYR A 156 -14.00 -22.25 -6.77
C TYR A 156 -13.08 -21.88 -5.60
N PRO A 157 -13.11 -22.54 -4.43
CA PRO A 157 -12.15 -22.28 -3.36
C PRO A 157 -10.70 -22.54 -3.77
N THR A 158 -10.43 -23.63 -4.46
CA THR A 158 -9.08 -23.92 -4.99
C THR A 158 -8.70 -22.95 -6.10
N ALA A 159 -9.61 -22.62 -7.02
CA ALA A 159 -9.39 -21.60 -8.05
C ALA A 159 -9.01 -20.25 -7.43
N MET A 160 -9.69 -19.81 -6.36
CA MET A 160 -9.38 -18.57 -5.62
C MET A 160 -7.97 -18.56 -5.03
N ARG A 161 -7.52 -19.69 -4.47
CA ARG A 161 -6.14 -19.78 -3.93
C ARG A 161 -5.10 -19.52 -5.03
N HIS A 162 -5.29 -20.19 -6.19
CA HIS A 162 -4.39 -20.03 -7.32
C HIS A 162 -4.44 -18.64 -7.94
N TYR A 163 -5.64 -18.05 -8.12
CA TYR A 163 -5.75 -16.68 -8.63
C TYR A 163 -5.16 -15.64 -7.66
N ASN A 164 -5.32 -15.82 -6.35
CA ASN A 164 -4.68 -14.96 -5.35
C ASN A 164 -3.17 -15.00 -5.44
N GLU A 165 -2.59 -16.20 -5.63
CA GLU A 165 -1.15 -16.37 -5.81
C GLU A 165 -0.69 -15.74 -7.13
N ALA A 166 -1.42 -15.96 -8.23
CA ALA A 166 -1.11 -15.37 -9.52
C ALA A 166 -1.09 -13.83 -9.46
N VAL A 167 -2.08 -13.21 -8.80
CA VAL A 167 -2.14 -11.75 -8.61
C VAL A 167 -0.96 -11.23 -7.80
N LYS A 168 -0.54 -11.94 -6.74
CA LYS A 168 0.64 -11.55 -5.95
C LYS A 168 1.92 -11.57 -6.79
N ARG A 169 2.04 -12.57 -7.67
CA ARG A 169 3.22 -12.76 -8.53
C ARG A 169 3.25 -11.84 -9.74
N HIS A 170 2.10 -11.34 -10.19
CA HIS A 170 2.04 -10.41 -11.32
C HIS A 170 0.89 -9.38 -11.12
N PRO A 171 1.07 -8.42 -10.20
CA PRO A 171 0.02 -7.49 -9.79
C PRO A 171 -0.40 -6.47 -10.85
N ASP A 172 0.31 -6.40 -11.99
CA ASP A 172 -0.01 -5.48 -13.08
C ASP A 172 -0.79 -6.12 -14.22
N ASN A 173 -1.07 -7.42 -14.15
CA ASN A 173 -1.79 -8.14 -15.20
C ASN A 173 -3.30 -8.10 -14.96
N ALA A 174 -4.02 -7.32 -15.79
CA ALA A 174 -5.48 -7.15 -15.73
C ALA A 174 -6.27 -8.47 -15.85
N VAL A 175 -5.74 -9.44 -16.63
CA VAL A 175 -6.40 -10.74 -16.85
C VAL A 175 -6.58 -11.52 -15.56
N LEU A 176 -5.60 -11.43 -14.63
CA LEU A 176 -5.62 -12.16 -13.37
C LEU A 176 -6.74 -11.68 -12.46
N TYR A 177 -6.90 -10.37 -12.34
CA TYR A 177 -7.99 -9.76 -11.58
C TYR A 177 -9.35 -10.13 -12.19
N SER A 178 -9.47 -10.02 -13.50
CA SER A 178 -10.70 -10.39 -14.18
C SER A 178 -11.05 -11.87 -13.97
N ASN A 179 -10.10 -12.80 -14.01
CA ASN A 179 -10.36 -14.21 -13.75
C ASN A 179 -10.75 -14.45 -12.28
N ARG A 180 -10.11 -13.74 -11.34
CA ARG A 180 -10.48 -13.79 -9.93
C ARG A 180 -11.89 -13.23 -9.70
N ALA A 181 -12.25 -12.13 -10.36
CA ALA A 181 -13.61 -11.58 -10.35
C ALA A 181 -14.65 -12.60 -10.79
N ALA A 182 -14.37 -13.35 -11.86
CA ALA A 182 -15.28 -14.41 -12.31
C ALA A 182 -15.48 -15.51 -11.24
N CYS A 183 -14.41 -15.86 -10.52
CA CYS A 183 -14.47 -16.82 -9.42
C CYS A 183 -15.27 -16.26 -8.22
N LEU A 184 -15.03 -15.01 -7.86
CA LEU A 184 -15.77 -14.31 -6.79
C LEU A 184 -17.26 -14.22 -7.09
N MET A 185 -17.65 -13.98 -8.35
CA MET A 185 -19.04 -14.00 -8.77
C MET A 185 -19.69 -15.39 -8.56
N LYS A 186 -18.97 -16.49 -8.83
CA LYS A 186 -19.45 -17.84 -8.56
C LYS A 186 -19.61 -18.15 -7.07
N LEU A 187 -18.80 -17.49 -6.24
CA LEU A 187 -18.89 -17.54 -4.77
C LEU A 187 -19.90 -16.53 -4.20
N MET A 188 -20.60 -15.77 -5.04
CA MET A 188 -21.54 -14.71 -4.67
C MET A 188 -20.91 -13.53 -3.90
N GLU A 189 -19.59 -13.38 -3.97
CA GLU A 189 -18.84 -12.27 -3.36
C GLU A 189 -18.77 -11.06 -4.32
N PHE A 190 -19.94 -10.51 -4.65
CA PHE A 190 -20.11 -9.54 -5.73
C PHE A 190 -19.30 -8.25 -5.50
N GLN A 191 -19.25 -7.74 -4.27
CA GLN A 191 -18.51 -6.50 -3.99
C GLN A 191 -17.02 -6.64 -4.29
N ARG A 192 -16.41 -7.75 -3.86
CA ARG A 192 -15.01 -8.04 -4.17
C ARG A 192 -14.77 -8.30 -5.67
N ALA A 193 -15.75 -8.91 -6.33
CA ALA A 193 -15.69 -9.08 -7.78
C ALA A 193 -15.68 -7.75 -8.53
N LEU A 194 -16.47 -6.77 -8.08
CA LEU A 194 -16.48 -5.41 -8.63
C LEU A 194 -15.14 -4.70 -8.41
N GLU A 195 -14.54 -4.80 -7.22
CA GLU A 195 -13.21 -4.25 -6.92
C GLU A 195 -12.13 -4.82 -7.86
N ASP A 196 -12.19 -6.11 -8.13
CA ASP A 196 -11.29 -6.78 -9.07
C ASP A 196 -11.53 -6.34 -10.52
N CYS A 197 -12.78 -6.17 -10.95
CA CYS A 197 -13.10 -5.62 -12.26
C CYS A 197 -12.57 -4.21 -12.42
N ASP A 198 -12.74 -3.34 -11.42
CA ASP A 198 -12.25 -1.97 -11.44
C ASP A 198 -10.71 -1.93 -11.46
N THR A 199 -10.07 -2.83 -10.72
CA THR A 199 -8.62 -2.97 -10.75
C THR A 199 -8.13 -3.42 -12.14
N ALA A 200 -8.80 -4.39 -12.76
CA ALA A 200 -8.48 -4.85 -14.11
C ALA A 200 -8.63 -3.72 -15.14
N ILE A 201 -9.71 -2.94 -15.07
CA ILE A 201 -9.95 -1.77 -15.94
C ILE A 201 -8.87 -0.71 -15.74
N LYS A 202 -8.49 -0.44 -14.48
CA LYS A 202 -7.42 0.53 -14.18
C LYS A 202 -6.06 0.09 -14.72
N LYS A 203 -5.76 -1.23 -14.73
CA LYS A 203 -4.51 -1.79 -15.27
C LYS A 203 -4.50 -1.82 -16.79
N ASP A 204 -5.62 -2.17 -17.40
CA ASP A 204 -5.79 -2.16 -18.85
C ASP A 204 -7.19 -1.63 -19.23
N PRO A 205 -7.31 -0.33 -19.54
CA PRO A 205 -8.58 0.28 -19.94
C PRO A 205 -9.18 -0.29 -21.24
N LYS A 206 -8.42 -1.06 -22.01
CA LYS A 206 -8.91 -1.72 -23.23
C LYS A 206 -9.34 -3.17 -23.02
N PHE A 207 -9.18 -3.68 -21.80
CA PHE A 207 -9.52 -5.06 -21.49
C PHE A 207 -11.03 -5.26 -21.32
N ILE A 208 -11.72 -5.43 -22.43
CA ILE A 208 -13.17 -5.50 -22.53
C ILE A 208 -13.83 -6.52 -21.57
N LYS A 209 -13.19 -7.69 -21.35
CA LYS A 209 -13.74 -8.71 -20.45
C LYS A 209 -13.96 -8.23 -19.02
N ALA A 210 -13.20 -7.23 -18.57
CA ALA A 210 -13.39 -6.67 -17.23
C ALA A 210 -14.70 -5.87 -17.15
N TYR A 211 -15.02 -5.07 -18.16
CA TYR A 211 -16.29 -4.34 -18.25
C TYR A 211 -17.48 -5.28 -18.36
N ILE A 212 -17.38 -6.32 -19.19
CA ILE A 212 -18.44 -7.32 -19.36
C ILE A 212 -18.72 -8.02 -18.02
N ARG A 213 -17.66 -8.44 -17.29
CA ARG A 213 -17.82 -9.07 -15.98
C ARG A 213 -18.40 -8.11 -14.95
N LYS A 214 -18.01 -6.84 -14.99
CA LYS A 214 -18.60 -5.80 -14.15
C LYS A 214 -20.10 -5.67 -14.40
N GLY A 215 -20.51 -5.63 -15.68
CA GLY A 215 -21.92 -5.61 -16.08
C GLY A 215 -22.66 -6.85 -15.63
N ALA A 216 -22.09 -8.04 -15.82
CA ALA A 216 -22.67 -9.30 -15.36
C ALA A 216 -22.78 -9.39 -13.83
N CYS A 217 -21.82 -8.82 -13.10
CA CYS A 217 -21.86 -8.74 -11.65
C CYS A 217 -23.03 -7.87 -11.16
N PHE A 218 -23.21 -6.67 -11.73
CA PHE A 218 -24.34 -5.80 -11.42
C PHE A 218 -25.68 -6.44 -11.82
N ALA A 219 -25.74 -7.12 -12.97
CA ALA A 219 -26.94 -7.87 -13.37
C ALA A 219 -27.31 -8.97 -12.36
N ALA A 220 -26.31 -9.72 -11.84
CA ALA A 220 -26.53 -10.72 -10.80
C ALA A 220 -27.06 -10.12 -9.48
N MET A 221 -26.68 -8.88 -9.18
CA MET A 221 -27.20 -8.10 -8.05
C MET A 221 -28.54 -7.43 -8.35
N LYS A 222 -29.06 -7.57 -9.57
CA LYS A 222 -30.26 -6.89 -10.07
C LYS A 222 -30.16 -5.34 -10.09
N GLU A 223 -28.93 -4.84 -10.16
CA GLU A 223 -28.65 -3.41 -10.30
C GLU A 223 -28.57 -3.03 -11.79
N TRP A 224 -29.73 -3.06 -12.45
CA TRP A 224 -29.84 -3.02 -13.90
C TRP A 224 -29.26 -1.75 -14.53
N GLY A 225 -29.45 -0.59 -13.91
CA GLY A 225 -28.88 0.69 -14.40
C GLY A 225 -27.35 0.67 -14.40
N LYS A 226 -26.73 0.19 -13.32
CA LYS A 226 -25.26 0.06 -13.25
C LYS A 226 -24.75 -1.00 -14.23
N SER A 227 -25.52 -2.07 -14.42
CA SER A 227 -25.23 -3.12 -15.41
C SER A 227 -25.22 -2.55 -16.83
N GLN A 228 -26.22 -1.74 -17.20
CA GLN A 228 -26.28 -1.04 -18.49
C GLN A 228 -25.04 -0.20 -18.72
N SER A 229 -24.70 0.69 -17.76
CA SER A 229 -23.53 1.56 -17.88
C SER A 229 -22.22 0.76 -18.04
N ALA A 230 -22.08 -0.39 -17.36
CA ALA A 230 -20.89 -1.22 -17.50
C ALA A 230 -20.80 -1.89 -18.89
N TYR A 231 -21.93 -2.35 -19.46
CA TYR A 231 -21.96 -2.90 -20.82
C TYR A 231 -21.80 -1.82 -21.89
N GLU A 232 -22.36 -0.63 -21.70
CA GLU A 232 -22.10 0.55 -22.57
C GLU A 232 -20.61 0.89 -22.61
N ALA A 233 -19.97 0.89 -21.44
CA ALA A 233 -18.51 1.09 -21.36
C ALA A 233 -17.73 -0.03 -22.07
N ALA A 234 -18.19 -1.28 -22.02
CA ALA A 234 -17.61 -2.37 -22.81
C ALA A 234 -17.76 -2.13 -24.32
N LEU A 235 -18.91 -1.67 -24.78
CA LEU A 235 -19.17 -1.36 -26.18
C LEU A 235 -18.44 -0.10 -26.66
N ALA A 236 -18.10 0.80 -25.77
CA ALA A 236 -17.22 1.94 -26.11
C ALA A 236 -15.79 1.45 -26.41
N VAL A 237 -15.34 0.34 -25.83
CA VAL A 237 -14.05 -0.28 -26.14
C VAL A 237 -14.11 -1.12 -27.43
N ASP A 238 -15.15 -1.93 -27.57
CA ASP A 238 -15.40 -2.73 -28.79
C ASP A 238 -16.91 -2.72 -29.13
N PRO A 239 -17.32 -1.86 -30.06
CA PRO A 239 -18.72 -1.74 -30.48
C PRO A 239 -19.31 -3.00 -31.11
N SER A 240 -18.47 -3.95 -31.56
CA SER A 240 -18.90 -5.18 -32.20
C SER A 240 -19.08 -6.37 -31.23
N ASN A 241 -18.80 -6.19 -29.97
CA ASN A 241 -18.79 -7.25 -28.98
C ASN A 241 -20.20 -7.78 -28.66
N GLN A 242 -20.50 -8.98 -29.14
CA GLN A 242 -21.82 -9.59 -29.02
C GLN A 242 -22.21 -9.89 -27.57
N GLU A 243 -21.26 -10.28 -26.72
CA GLU A 243 -21.53 -10.58 -25.28
C GLU A 243 -21.97 -9.31 -24.56
N ALA A 244 -21.29 -8.18 -24.81
CA ALA A 244 -21.65 -6.88 -24.27
C ALA A 244 -23.03 -6.40 -24.78
N MET A 245 -23.32 -6.56 -26.07
CA MET A 245 -24.63 -6.21 -26.64
C MET A 245 -25.74 -7.03 -26.01
N ALA A 246 -25.55 -8.34 -25.89
CA ALA A 246 -26.57 -9.22 -25.29
C ALA A 246 -26.78 -8.88 -23.79
N GLY A 247 -25.70 -8.60 -23.07
CA GLY A 247 -25.77 -8.18 -21.68
C GLY A 247 -26.51 -6.86 -21.50
N LEU A 248 -26.23 -5.88 -22.38
CA LEU A 248 -26.94 -4.59 -22.38
C LEU A 248 -28.44 -4.77 -22.64
N GLN A 249 -28.79 -5.49 -23.69
CA GLN A 249 -30.21 -5.75 -24.02
C GLN A 249 -30.94 -6.43 -22.86
N ASN A 250 -30.33 -7.45 -22.25
CA ASN A 250 -30.92 -8.13 -21.10
C ASN A 250 -31.09 -7.17 -19.91
N SER A 251 -30.14 -6.30 -19.67
CA SER A 251 -30.22 -5.31 -18.58
C SER A 251 -31.30 -4.26 -18.82
N ILE A 252 -31.49 -3.82 -20.08
CA ILE A 252 -32.56 -2.89 -20.47
C ILE A 252 -33.92 -3.56 -20.23
N ARG A 253 -34.11 -4.77 -20.76
CA ARG A 253 -35.38 -5.48 -20.62
C ARG A 253 -35.79 -5.68 -19.15
N ASN A 254 -34.85 -6.11 -18.30
CA ASN A 254 -35.16 -6.36 -16.90
C ASN A 254 -35.31 -5.05 -16.07
N ASN A 255 -34.75 -3.93 -16.54
CA ASN A 255 -35.00 -2.64 -15.93
C ASN A 255 -36.40 -2.13 -16.23
N ASP A 256 -36.93 -2.42 -17.44
CA ASP A 256 -38.25 -1.98 -17.87
C ASP A 256 -39.37 -2.85 -17.27
N GLU A 257 -39.11 -4.10 -16.84
CA GLU A 257 -40.11 -4.99 -16.26
C GLU A 257 -40.70 -4.52 -14.91
N ASP A 258 -39.99 -3.68 -14.14
CA ASP A 258 -40.51 -3.05 -12.90
C ASP A 258 -39.81 -1.72 -12.61
N PRO A 259 -40.14 -0.62 -13.34
CA PRO A 259 -39.49 0.66 -13.22
C PRO A 259 -39.61 1.27 -11.81
N GLU A 260 -40.76 1.05 -11.13
CA GLU A 260 -40.97 1.59 -9.77
C GLU A 260 -40.07 0.92 -8.72
N LYS A 261 -39.95 -0.41 -8.76
CA LYS A 261 -39.10 -1.16 -7.86
C LYS A 261 -37.60 -0.93 -8.14
N ALA A 262 -37.23 -0.73 -9.41
CA ALA A 262 -35.87 -0.34 -9.78
C ALA A 262 -35.53 1.02 -9.19
N LYS A 263 -36.43 1.98 -9.31
CA LYS A 263 -36.31 3.33 -8.76
C LYS A 263 -36.29 3.34 -7.23
N GLU A 264 -37.11 2.56 -6.59
CA GLU A 264 -37.19 2.44 -5.12
C GLU A 264 -35.88 1.86 -4.55
N ARG A 265 -35.32 0.82 -5.16
CA ARG A 265 -34.00 0.24 -4.79
C ARG A 265 -32.85 1.23 -5.00
N SER A 266 -32.87 1.93 -6.12
CA SER A 266 -31.86 2.94 -6.45
C SER A 266 -31.91 4.13 -5.49
N LEU A 267 -33.08 4.54 -5.08
CA LEU A 267 -33.28 5.60 -4.07
C LEU A 267 -32.87 5.14 -2.66
N ALA A 268 -32.88 3.85 -2.38
CA ALA A 268 -32.39 3.28 -1.11
C ALA A 268 -30.87 3.14 -1.05
N ASP A 269 -30.14 3.31 -2.17
CA ASP A 269 -28.67 3.27 -2.19
C ASP A 269 -28.09 4.40 -1.31
N PRO A 270 -27.26 4.11 -0.29
CA PRO A 270 -26.72 5.11 0.61
C PRO A 270 -25.99 6.27 -0.09
N GLU A 271 -25.25 5.97 -1.17
CA GLU A 271 -24.52 6.98 -1.94
C GLU A 271 -25.47 7.88 -2.75
N VAL A 272 -26.55 7.31 -3.30
CA VAL A 272 -27.60 8.11 -3.97
C VAL A 272 -28.29 9.03 -2.97
N GLN A 273 -28.58 8.51 -1.78
CA GLN A 273 -29.16 9.33 -0.71
C GLN A 273 -28.22 10.46 -0.25
N GLU A 274 -26.91 10.20 -0.15
CA GLU A 274 -25.92 11.22 0.18
C GLU A 274 -25.88 12.33 -0.86
N ILE A 275 -25.85 11.97 -2.15
CA ILE A 275 -25.91 12.93 -3.26
C ILE A 275 -27.19 13.76 -3.22
N LEU A 276 -28.33 13.13 -2.95
CA LEU A 276 -29.63 13.83 -2.88
C LEU A 276 -29.78 14.70 -1.62
N ARG A 277 -29.03 14.42 -0.55
CA ARG A 277 -28.96 15.27 0.66
C ARG A 277 -28.01 16.44 0.51
N ASP A 278 -27.06 16.38 -0.41
CA ASP A 278 -26.09 17.47 -0.68
C ASP A 278 -26.82 18.73 -1.15
N PRO A 279 -26.78 19.87 -0.39
CA PRO A 279 -27.46 21.11 -0.78
C PRO A 279 -26.99 21.65 -2.14
N GLY A 280 -25.70 21.47 -2.46
CA GLY A 280 -25.15 21.89 -3.75
C GLY A 280 -25.73 21.08 -4.91
N MET A 281 -25.85 19.79 -4.75
CA MET A 281 -26.44 18.91 -5.77
C MET A 281 -27.96 19.20 -5.94
N ARG A 282 -28.69 19.50 -4.87
CA ARG A 282 -30.11 19.88 -4.97
C ARG A 282 -30.31 21.15 -5.81
N MET A 283 -29.49 22.18 -5.60
CA MET A 283 -29.52 23.39 -6.41
C MET A 283 -29.22 23.10 -7.89
N ILE A 284 -28.23 22.25 -8.16
CA ILE A 284 -27.88 21.87 -9.54
C ILE A 284 -29.03 21.11 -10.20
N LEU A 285 -29.65 20.16 -9.51
CA LEU A 285 -30.78 19.40 -10.03
C LEU A 285 -32.00 20.31 -10.28
N GLU A 286 -32.25 21.28 -9.42
CA GLU A 286 -33.31 22.27 -9.60
C GLU A 286 -33.04 23.16 -10.82
N GLN A 287 -31.83 23.68 -10.98
CA GLN A 287 -31.42 24.44 -12.15
C GLN A 287 -31.58 23.64 -13.45
N MET A 288 -31.13 22.36 -13.45
CA MET A 288 -31.27 21.47 -14.61
C MET A 288 -32.74 21.16 -14.95
N SER A 289 -33.62 21.15 -13.96
CA SER A 289 -35.06 20.95 -14.19
C SER A 289 -35.74 22.19 -14.82
N GLN A 290 -35.26 23.39 -14.50
CA GLN A 290 -35.77 24.64 -15.02
C GLN A 290 -35.15 25.03 -16.37
N ASP A 291 -33.85 24.77 -16.53
CA ASP A 291 -33.10 24.99 -17.78
C ASP A 291 -32.22 23.78 -18.13
N PRO A 292 -32.66 22.94 -19.10
CA PRO A 292 -31.85 21.81 -19.58
C PRO A 292 -30.51 22.21 -20.17
N GLY A 293 -30.32 23.48 -20.57
CA GLY A 293 -29.02 23.97 -21.05
C GLY A 293 -28.00 24.13 -19.93
N ALA A 294 -28.43 24.40 -18.70
CA ALA A 294 -27.57 24.49 -17.52
C ALA A 294 -26.81 23.18 -17.23
N ALA A 295 -27.35 22.05 -17.64
CA ALA A 295 -26.68 20.73 -17.48
C ALA A 295 -25.28 20.73 -18.11
N ARG A 296 -25.09 21.38 -19.28
CA ARG A 296 -23.82 21.40 -20.00
C ARG A 296 -22.68 22.08 -19.22
N GLU A 297 -23.01 23.10 -18.44
CA GLU A 297 -22.02 23.79 -17.62
C GLU A 297 -21.63 22.94 -16.42
N HIS A 298 -22.57 22.30 -15.76
CA HIS A 298 -22.31 21.43 -14.61
C HIS A 298 -21.54 20.18 -14.98
N LEU A 299 -21.76 19.62 -16.18
CA LEU A 299 -21.02 18.44 -16.69
C LEU A 299 -19.53 18.70 -16.94
N LYS A 300 -19.08 19.96 -16.97
CA LYS A 300 -17.64 20.30 -17.07
C LYS A 300 -16.88 20.01 -15.79
N ASN A 301 -17.55 19.96 -14.64
CA ASN A 301 -16.94 19.63 -13.35
C ASN A 301 -16.92 18.11 -13.17
N PRO A 302 -15.74 17.46 -13.05
CA PRO A 302 -15.63 16.01 -12.94
C PRO A 302 -16.40 15.39 -11.77
N ASP A 303 -16.39 16.05 -10.59
CA ASP A 303 -17.09 15.56 -9.40
C ASP A 303 -18.60 15.63 -9.56
N ILE A 304 -19.11 16.73 -10.11
CA ILE A 304 -20.54 16.91 -10.41
C ILE A 304 -20.95 15.91 -11.49
N TYR A 305 -20.11 15.74 -12.52
CA TYR A 305 -20.35 14.76 -13.58
C TYR A 305 -20.54 13.35 -13.01
N GLN A 306 -19.65 12.90 -12.12
CA GLN A 306 -19.76 11.56 -11.51
C GLN A 306 -21.04 11.43 -10.68
N LYS A 307 -21.38 12.43 -9.87
CA LYS A 307 -22.61 12.45 -9.10
C LYS A 307 -23.86 12.40 -9.98
N LEU A 308 -23.89 13.17 -11.07
CA LEU A 308 -25.02 13.18 -12.03
C LEU A 308 -25.13 11.85 -12.78
N MET A 309 -24.00 11.25 -13.20
CA MET A 309 -24.01 9.92 -13.82
C MET A 309 -24.57 8.86 -12.84
N LYS A 310 -24.22 8.94 -11.59
CA LYS A 310 -24.73 8.04 -10.56
C LYS A 310 -26.25 8.18 -10.36
N LEU A 311 -26.76 9.40 -10.35
CA LEU A 311 -28.21 9.66 -10.28
C LEU A 311 -28.94 9.23 -11.54
N ARG A 312 -28.32 9.37 -12.72
CA ARG A 312 -28.86 8.81 -13.98
C ARG A 312 -28.95 7.29 -13.94
N ASP A 313 -27.87 6.64 -13.52
CA ASP A 313 -27.79 5.19 -13.45
C ASP A 313 -28.76 4.60 -12.40
N ALA A 314 -29.06 5.40 -11.38
CA ALA A 314 -30.09 5.13 -10.39
C ALA A 314 -31.52 5.39 -10.88
N GLY A 315 -31.70 5.89 -12.11
CA GLY A 315 -33.01 6.23 -12.66
C GLY A 315 -33.69 7.43 -11.97
N VAL A 316 -32.92 8.25 -11.24
CA VAL A 316 -33.44 9.43 -10.52
C VAL A 316 -33.61 10.61 -11.47
N ILE A 317 -32.70 10.74 -12.44
CA ILE A 317 -32.74 11.78 -13.47
C ILE A 317 -32.65 11.18 -14.87
N SER A 318 -33.28 11.87 -15.83
CA SER A 318 -33.16 11.55 -17.26
C SER A 318 -32.31 12.63 -17.92
N MET A 319 -31.16 12.27 -18.46
CA MET A 319 -30.35 13.15 -19.28
C MET A 319 -30.56 12.81 -20.75
N ARG A 320 -31.20 13.67 -21.49
CA ARG A 320 -31.38 13.59 -22.96
C ARG A 320 -30.32 14.39 -23.68
#